data_481071c5e258cec6198725d037231466
#
_entry.id   481071c5e258cec6198725d037231466
#
_cell.length_a   1.000
_cell.length_b   1.000
_cell.length_c   1.000
_cell.angle_alpha   90.00
_cell.angle_beta   90.00
_cell.angle_gamma   90.00
#
_symmetry.space_group_name_H-M   'P 1'
#
loop_
_entity.id
_entity.type
_entity.pdbx_description
1 polymer ?
#
loop_
_entity_poly.entity_id
_entity_poly.type
_entity_poly.pdbx_seq_one_letter_code
_entity_poly.pdbx_strand_id
1 'polypeptide(L)'
;GKSYLLFNLFYDHLLASGIPEDNIICIALDDVENEAYRDPYRLYSYITERVQDNREQYYVLIDEAQYAIGKEEMKNPDEPIRLYGVLNSLLRKNNVDVYITGSNSKFLSSDVMTEFRGRGDEIHISPLSFSEFYPASGQEKSDAWRDYLYYGGLPHILTESGGEAKSRYLENLNKEIYLRDMCERYGIRDEESMLILMKVIASAIGSLSNPQKISDTFRSSGNKVITMPTISSYLKYLQESFVVE
;
A
#
# COMPACT_ATOMS: atom_id res chain seq x y z
N GLY A 1 2.58 6.98 6.79
CA GLY A 1 2.58 6.06 5.67
C GLY A 1 2.72 6.78 4.33
N LYS A 2 2.36 6.10 3.23
CA LYS A 2 2.46 6.62 1.85
C LYS A 2 1.75 7.96 1.66
N SER A 3 0.51 8.08 2.16
CA SER A 3 -0.29 9.32 2.11
C SER A 3 0.42 10.51 2.77
N TYR A 4 1.01 10.31 3.95
CA TYR A 4 1.76 11.36 4.65
C TYR A 4 3.02 11.78 3.87
N LEU A 5 3.72 10.82 3.29
CA LEU A 5 4.88 11.12 2.44
C LEU A 5 4.46 11.94 1.22
N LEU A 6 3.35 11.57 0.58
CA LEU A 6 2.87 12.22 -0.64
C LEU A 6 2.31 13.62 -0.35
N PHE A 7 1.39 13.74 0.60
CA PHE A 7 0.60 14.97 0.85
C PHE A 7 1.23 15.94 1.85
N ASN A 8 2.26 15.50 2.59
CA ASN A 8 2.97 16.38 3.50
C ASN A 8 4.42 16.56 3.03
N LEU A 9 5.26 15.52 3.10
CA LEU A 9 6.69 15.70 2.85
C LEU A 9 7.00 16.07 1.40
N PHE A 10 6.39 15.40 0.43
CA PHE A 10 6.62 15.70 -0.98
C PHE A 10 5.93 17.00 -1.40
N TYR A 11 4.71 17.24 -0.93
CA TYR A 11 4.01 18.51 -1.14
C TYR A 11 4.84 19.70 -0.63
N ASP A 12 5.31 19.65 0.62
CA ASP A 12 6.16 20.70 1.21
C ASP A 12 7.47 20.87 0.43
N HIS A 13 8.05 19.76 -0.04
CA HIS A 13 9.25 19.82 -0.89
C HIS A 13 8.99 20.53 -2.21
N LEU A 14 7.86 20.32 -2.86
CA LEU A 14 7.48 21.01 -4.09
C LEU A 14 7.32 22.52 -3.86
N LEU A 15 6.62 22.91 -2.79
CA LEU A 15 6.49 24.32 -2.40
C LEU A 15 7.85 24.95 -2.11
N ALA A 16 8.71 24.28 -1.35
CA ALA A 16 10.06 24.76 -1.05
C ALA A 16 10.96 24.85 -2.30
N SER A 17 10.66 24.07 -3.33
CA SER A 17 11.33 24.12 -4.64
C SER A 17 10.79 25.23 -5.55
N GLY A 18 9.83 26.02 -5.09
CA GLY A 18 9.29 27.17 -5.80
C GLY A 18 8.13 26.82 -6.75
N ILE A 19 7.54 25.64 -6.65
CA ILE A 19 6.34 25.29 -7.41
C ILE A 19 5.14 26.03 -6.80
N PRO A 20 4.35 26.75 -7.61
CA PRO A 20 3.14 27.41 -7.13
C PRO A 20 2.14 26.39 -6.56
N GLU A 21 1.45 26.76 -5.49
CA GLU A 21 0.46 25.87 -4.85
C GLU A 21 -0.64 25.44 -5.82
N ASP A 22 -1.10 26.35 -6.68
CA ASP A 22 -2.13 26.09 -7.71
C ASP A 22 -1.68 25.03 -8.76
N ASN A 23 -0.37 24.77 -8.85
CA ASN A 23 0.19 23.79 -9.76
C ASN A 23 0.35 22.39 -9.09
N ILE A 24 -0.03 22.25 -7.82
CA ILE A 24 0.01 20.99 -7.08
C ILE A 24 -1.43 20.53 -6.84
N ILE A 25 -1.86 19.49 -7.55
CA ILE A 25 -3.23 18.97 -7.50
C ILE A 25 -3.24 17.72 -6.61
N CYS A 26 -3.81 17.83 -5.42
CA CYS A 26 -3.91 16.74 -4.43
C CYS A 26 -5.32 16.14 -4.42
N ILE A 27 -5.43 14.80 -4.53
CA ILE A 27 -6.71 14.09 -4.56
C ILE A 27 -6.58 12.81 -3.73
N ALA A 28 -7.25 12.74 -2.57
CA ALA A 28 -7.40 11.54 -1.77
C ALA A 28 -8.73 10.86 -2.15
N LEU A 29 -8.65 9.71 -2.84
CA LEU A 29 -9.85 9.04 -3.38
C LEU A 29 -10.64 8.25 -2.33
N ASP A 30 -10.08 8.01 -1.15
CA ASP A 30 -10.79 7.46 0.01
C ASP A 30 -11.66 8.51 0.72
N ASP A 31 -11.36 9.81 0.53
CA ASP A 31 -12.15 10.90 1.09
C ASP A 31 -13.53 10.99 0.41
N VAL A 32 -14.56 11.20 1.22
CA VAL A 32 -15.96 11.37 0.78
C VAL A 32 -16.12 12.63 -0.08
N GLU A 33 -15.36 13.69 0.20
CA GLU A 33 -15.39 14.91 -0.60
C GLU A 33 -14.94 14.68 -2.05
N ASN A 34 -14.11 13.66 -2.27
CA ASN A 34 -13.60 13.26 -3.58
C ASN A 34 -14.34 12.09 -4.22
N GLU A 35 -15.49 11.67 -3.66
CA GLU A 35 -16.25 10.50 -4.16
C GLU A 35 -16.59 10.61 -5.65
N ALA A 36 -16.89 11.82 -6.14
CA ALA A 36 -17.17 12.06 -7.55
C ALA A 36 -15.99 11.73 -8.48
N TYR A 37 -14.75 11.84 -7.99
CA TYR A 37 -13.52 11.57 -8.75
C TYR A 37 -13.09 10.10 -8.69
N ARG A 38 -13.83 9.24 -8.01
CA ARG A 38 -13.72 7.79 -8.16
C ARG A 38 -14.14 7.30 -9.55
N ASP A 39 -14.90 8.12 -10.29
CA ASP A 39 -15.07 7.92 -11.74
C ASP A 39 -13.83 8.44 -12.48
N PRO A 40 -13.09 7.59 -13.22
CA PRO A 40 -11.84 8.00 -13.87
C PRO A 40 -12.00 9.16 -14.85
N TYR A 41 -13.14 9.26 -15.54
CA TYR A 41 -13.35 10.34 -16.51
C TYR A 41 -13.62 11.68 -15.82
N ARG A 42 -14.32 11.67 -14.69
CA ARG A 42 -14.50 12.87 -13.87
C ARG A 42 -13.18 13.33 -13.25
N LEU A 43 -12.36 12.36 -12.78
CA LEU A 43 -11.00 12.63 -12.33
C LEU A 43 -10.16 13.30 -13.42
N TYR A 44 -10.21 12.78 -14.64
CA TYR A 44 -9.51 13.36 -15.78
C TYR A 44 -9.96 14.80 -16.07
N SER A 45 -11.28 15.04 -16.12
CA SER A 45 -11.84 16.38 -16.35
C SER A 45 -11.39 17.35 -15.28
N TYR A 46 -11.49 16.97 -14.00
CA TYR A 46 -11.06 17.79 -12.87
C TYR A 46 -9.59 18.19 -12.95
N ILE A 47 -8.71 17.26 -13.29
CA ILE A 47 -7.27 17.53 -13.44
C ILE A 47 -7.03 18.43 -14.64
N THR A 48 -7.64 18.13 -15.80
CA THR A 48 -7.37 18.88 -17.04
C THR A 48 -7.92 20.30 -17.02
N GLU A 49 -8.99 20.57 -16.28
CA GLU A 49 -9.52 21.92 -16.03
C GLU A 49 -8.56 22.80 -15.23
N ARG A 50 -7.69 22.19 -14.39
CA ARG A 50 -6.69 22.89 -13.58
C ARG A 50 -5.36 23.06 -14.31
N VAL A 51 -5.02 22.16 -15.21
CA VAL A 51 -3.81 22.26 -16.04
C VAL A 51 -4.07 23.21 -17.20
N GLN A 52 -4.01 24.51 -16.91
CA GLN A 52 -4.41 25.56 -17.87
C GLN A 52 -3.27 26.05 -18.74
N ASP A 53 -2.03 26.14 -18.24
CA ASP A 53 -0.89 26.63 -19.00
C ASP A 53 0.10 25.52 -19.32
N ASN A 54 0.35 25.27 -20.60
CA ASN A 54 1.31 24.27 -21.07
C ASN A 54 2.79 24.67 -20.82
N ARG A 55 3.06 25.87 -20.33
CA ARG A 55 4.41 26.37 -20.00
C ARG A 55 4.79 26.14 -18.55
N GLU A 56 3.82 25.87 -17.68
CA GLU A 56 4.04 25.63 -16.27
C GLU A 56 4.01 24.13 -15.97
N GLN A 57 4.85 23.71 -15.03
CA GLN A 57 4.87 22.33 -14.55
C GLN A 57 3.79 22.10 -13.51
N TYR A 58 3.01 21.03 -13.66
CA TYR A 58 1.97 20.60 -12.73
C TYR A 58 2.32 19.26 -12.11
N TYR A 59 1.96 19.11 -10.84
CA TYR A 59 2.15 17.87 -10.08
C TYR A 59 0.78 17.37 -9.63
N VAL A 60 0.44 16.15 -10.05
CA VAL A 60 -0.84 15.51 -9.70
C VAL A 60 -0.56 14.39 -8.71
N LEU A 61 -1.02 14.56 -7.47
CA LEU A 61 -0.82 13.65 -6.37
C LEU A 61 -2.15 12.95 -6.07
N ILE A 62 -2.24 11.63 -6.37
CA ILE A 62 -3.46 10.83 -6.19
C ILE A 62 -3.19 9.77 -5.14
N ASP A 63 -3.88 9.84 -4.01
CA ASP A 63 -3.82 8.83 -2.96
C ASP A 63 -4.96 7.82 -3.09
N GLU A 64 -4.67 6.56 -2.73
CA GLU A 64 -5.60 5.43 -2.75
C GLU A 64 -6.28 5.23 -4.12
N ALA A 65 -5.49 5.27 -5.20
CA ALA A 65 -5.95 5.24 -6.60
C ALA A 65 -6.84 4.03 -6.95
N GLN A 66 -6.78 2.92 -6.18
CA GLN A 66 -7.65 1.76 -6.39
C GLN A 66 -9.15 2.07 -6.19
N TYR A 67 -9.51 3.15 -5.49
CA TYR A 67 -10.91 3.57 -5.37
C TYR A 67 -11.51 4.02 -6.71
N ALA A 68 -10.67 4.38 -7.68
CA ALA A 68 -11.11 4.71 -9.04
C ALA A 68 -11.20 3.49 -9.97
N ILE A 69 -11.03 2.26 -9.45
CA ILE A 69 -11.19 1.03 -10.25
C ILE A 69 -12.50 0.36 -9.87
N GLY A 70 -13.33 0.09 -10.86
CA GLY A 70 -14.61 -0.59 -10.68
C GLY A 70 -14.44 -2.04 -10.22
N LYS A 71 -15.36 -2.51 -9.37
CA LYS A 71 -15.33 -3.91 -8.88
C LYS A 71 -15.41 -4.93 -10.02
N GLU A 72 -16.12 -4.62 -11.09
CA GLU A 72 -16.24 -5.49 -12.25
C GLU A 72 -14.94 -5.51 -13.07
N GLU A 73 -14.28 -4.37 -13.23
CA GLU A 73 -12.95 -4.28 -13.87
C GLU A 73 -11.89 -5.12 -13.15
N MET A 74 -11.99 -5.20 -11.80
CA MET A 74 -11.08 -6.04 -11.00
C MET A 74 -11.35 -7.55 -11.14
N LYS A 75 -12.58 -7.94 -11.46
CA LYS A 75 -12.97 -9.37 -11.58
C LYS A 75 -12.73 -9.93 -12.97
N ASN A 76 -12.77 -9.10 -14.00
CA ASN A 76 -12.64 -9.53 -15.39
C ASN A 76 -11.27 -9.11 -15.96
N PRO A 77 -10.30 -10.04 -16.08
CA PRO A 77 -8.97 -9.73 -16.60
C PRO A 77 -8.96 -9.23 -18.05
N ASP A 78 -10.01 -9.49 -18.80
CA ASP A 78 -10.14 -9.09 -20.22
C ASP A 78 -10.70 -7.67 -20.38
N GLU A 79 -11.21 -7.08 -19.31
CA GLU A 79 -11.76 -5.72 -19.33
C GLU A 79 -10.67 -4.70 -18.99
N PRO A 80 -10.43 -3.70 -19.88
CA PRO A 80 -9.40 -2.71 -19.63
C PRO A 80 -9.78 -1.80 -18.45
N ILE A 81 -8.86 -1.60 -17.53
CA ILE A 81 -9.05 -0.70 -16.41
C ILE A 81 -9.06 0.75 -16.93
N ARG A 82 -10.20 1.43 -16.78
CA ARG A 82 -10.43 2.80 -17.29
C ARG A 82 -9.43 3.80 -16.71
N LEU A 83 -9.06 3.64 -15.44
CA LEU A 83 -8.09 4.50 -14.79
C LEU A 83 -6.74 4.49 -15.52
N TYR A 84 -6.28 3.36 -16.06
CA TYR A 84 -5.02 3.28 -16.81
C TYR A 84 -5.07 4.13 -18.09
N GLY A 85 -6.23 4.13 -18.76
CA GLY A 85 -6.44 5.00 -19.93
C GLY A 85 -6.33 6.48 -19.60
N VAL A 86 -6.87 6.88 -18.46
CA VAL A 86 -6.78 8.26 -17.92
C VAL A 86 -5.35 8.63 -17.57
N LEU A 87 -4.66 7.77 -16.80
CA LEU A 87 -3.26 8.01 -16.44
C LEU A 87 -2.37 8.09 -17.69
N ASN A 88 -2.54 7.19 -18.65
CA ASN A 88 -1.83 7.25 -19.93
C ASN A 88 -2.09 8.56 -20.70
N SER A 89 -3.29 9.12 -20.59
CA SER A 89 -3.63 10.40 -21.22
C SER A 89 -2.95 11.57 -20.52
N LEU A 90 -2.84 11.55 -19.20
CA LEU A 90 -2.09 12.54 -18.42
C LEU A 90 -0.59 12.45 -18.71
N LEU A 91 -0.02 11.25 -18.79
CA LEU A 91 1.40 11.02 -19.12
C LEU A 91 1.82 11.47 -20.54
N ARG A 92 0.86 11.80 -21.42
CA ARG A 92 1.15 12.42 -22.73
C ARG A 92 1.34 13.93 -22.65
N LYS A 93 0.98 14.53 -21.54
CA LYS A 93 1.18 15.97 -21.31
C LYS A 93 2.62 16.16 -20.80
N ASN A 94 3.41 16.97 -21.52
CA ASN A 94 4.83 17.16 -21.20
C ASN A 94 5.09 18.00 -19.93
N ASN A 95 4.04 18.59 -19.38
CA ASN A 95 4.08 19.49 -18.24
C ASN A 95 3.27 18.97 -17.05
N VAL A 96 3.01 17.67 -16.99
CA VAL A 96 2.26 17.02 -15.89
C VAL A 96 3.03 15.81 -15.39
N ASP A 97 3.44 15.85 -14.14
CA ASP A 97 3.95 14.70 -13.42
C ASP A 97 2.86 14.11 -12.53
N VAL A 98 2.66 12.80 -12.60
CA VAL A 98 1.61 12.10 -11.85
C VAL A 98 2.24 11.15 -10.84
N TYR A 99 1.85 11.32 -9.57
CA TYR A 99 2.24 10.45 -8.45
C TYR A 99 0.99 9.78 -7.92
N ILE A 100 1.01 8.46 -7.87
CA ILE A 100 -0.13 7.68 -7.36
C ILE A 100 0.30 6.79 -6.22
N THR A 101 -0.55 6.63 -5.23
CA THR A 101 -0.40 5.61 -4.20
C THR A 101 -1.58 4.64 -4.22
N GLY A 102 -1.37 3.49 -3.63
CA GLY A 102 -2.41 2.50 -3.42
C GLY A 102 -1.94 1.42 -2.46
N SER A 103 -2.90 0.76 -1.83
CA SER A 103 -2.64 -0.33 -0.89
C SER A 103 -2.60 -1.71 -1.56
N ASN A 104 -2.79 -1.79 -2.88
CA ASN A 104 -2.87 -3.03 -3.62
C ASN A 104 -1.70 -3.18 -4.60
N SER A 105 -0.84 -4.19 -4.36
CA SER A 105 0.30 -4.49 -5.24
C SER A 105 -0.13 -4.96 -6.63
N LYS A 106 -1.24 -5.70 -6.74
CA LYS A 106 -1.78 -6.13 -8.03
C LYS A 106 -2.10 -4.94 -8.94
N PHE A 107 -2.51 -3.82 -8.33
CA PHE A 107 -2.75 -2.56 -9.02
C PHE A 107 -1.44 -1.81 -9.35
N LEU A 108 -0.36 -2.01 -8.59
CA LEU A 108 0.87 -1.22 -8.73
C LEU A 108 2.05 -1.99 -9.33
N SER A 109 2.06 -3.33 -9.34
CA SER A 109 3.29 -4.07 -9.63
C SER A 109 3.44 -4.58 -11.06
N SER A 110 2.53 -5.41 -11.57
CA SER A 110 2.74 -6.04 -12.89
C SER A 110 1.99 -5.34 -14.01
N ASP A 111 0.77 -4.92 -13.73
CA ASP A 111 -0.12 -4.37 -14.75
C ASP A 111 0.25 -2.92 -15.07
N VAL A 112 0.63 -2.14 -14.04
CA VAL A 112 1.06 -0.74 -14.20
C VAL A 112 2.34 -0.63 -15.03
N MET A 113 3.36 -1.45 -14.75
CA MET A 113 4.60 -1.44 -15.53
C MET A 113 4.36 -1.83 -16.99
N THR A 114 3.46 -2.78 -17.22
CA THR A 114 3.11 -3.25 -18.58
C THR A 114 2.27 -2.22 -19.32
N GLU A 115 1.25 -1.66 -18.67
CA GLU A 115 0.34 -0.67 -19.24
C GLU A 115 0.99 0.67 -19.52
N PHE A 116 1.87 1.13 -18.65
CA PHE A 116 2.59 2.41 -18.84
C PHE A 116 3.85 2.27 -19.69
N ARG A 117 4.20 1.06 -20.15
CA ARG A 117 5.28 0.79 -21.12
C ARG A 117 6.61 1.46 -20.73
N GLY A 118 6.99 1.38 -19.44
CA GLY A 118 8.21 1.98 -18.93
C GLY A 118 8.19 3.50 -18.79
N ARG A 119 7.02 4.13 -18.74
CA ARG A 119 6.85 5.58 -18.49
C ARG A 119 6.57 5.93 -17.03
N GLY A 120 6.79 5.01 -16.14
CA GLY A 120 6.62 5.21 -14.70
C GLY A 120 7.64 4.42 -13.92
N ASP A 121 8.00 4.93 -12.75
CA ASP A 121 8.88 4.30 -11.80
C ASP A 121 8.09 3.88 -10.56
N GLU A 122 8.40 2.70 -10.03
CA GLU A 122 7.83 2.23 -8.77
C GLU A 122 8.74 2.60 -7.61
N ILE A 123 8.17 3.26 -6.60
CA ILE A 123 8.87 3.62 -5.37
C ILE A 123 8.31 2.78 -4.22
N HIS A 124 9.09 1.83 -3.75
CA HIS A 124 8.75 1.02 -2.59
C HIS A 124 8.98 1.80 -1.29
N ILE A 125 7.92 1.94 -0.48
CA ILE A 125 8.00 2.55 0.84
C ILE A 125 7.98 1.45 1.89
N SER A 126 9.16 1.15 2.43
CA SER A 126 9.33 0.22 3.53
C SER A 126 9.07 0.88 4.89
N PRO A 127 8.78 0.12 5.95
CA PRO A 127 8.90 0.60 7.31
C PRO A 127 10.27 1.23 7.57
N LEU A 128 10.39 2.08 8.59
CA LEU A 128 11.66 2.70 8.94
C LEU A 128 12.73 1.63 9.19
N SER A 129 13.91 1.83 8.61
CA SER A 129 15.11 1.11 9.01
C SER A 129 15.52 1.50 10.42
N PHE A 130 16.35 0.72 11.09
CA PHE A 130 16.84 1.11 12.42
C PHE A 130 17.61 2.43 12.40
N SER A 131 18.33 2.74 11.33
CA SER A 131 19.05 4.00 11.16
C SER A 131 18.13 5.22 11.08
N GLU A 132 16.90 5.05 10.61
CA GLU A 132 15.86 6.09 10.57
C GLU A 132 15.04 6.12 11.87
N PHE A 133 14.76 4.94 12.43
CA PHE A 133 14.00 4.79 13.68
C PHE A 133 14.75 5.36 14.88
N TYR A 134 16.05 5.08 15.02
CA TYR A 134 16.84 5.43 16.19
C TYR A 134 16.88 6.94 16.46
N PRO A 135 17.26 7.81 15.51
CA PRO A 135 17.25 9.25 15.75
C PRO A 135 15.87 9.80 16.10
N ALA A 136 14.82 9.25 15.49
CA ALA A 136 13.45 9.69 15.72
C ALA A 136 12.86 9.19 17.05
N SER A 137 13.43 8.14 17.67
CA SER A 137 12.94 7.57 18.92
C SER A 137 13.24 8.43 20.15
N GLY A 138 14.28 9.27 20.09
CA GLY A 138 14.76 10.04 21.24
C GLY A 138 15.28 9.21 22.41
N GLN A 139 15.52 7.90 22.20
CA GLN A 139 15.94 6.95 23.23
C GLN A 139 17.45 6.67 23.17
N GLU A 140 17.98 6.07 24.22
CA GLU A 140 19.31 5.45 24.17
C GLU A 140 19.32 4.29 23.15
N LYS A 141 20.45 4.10 22.47
CA LYS A 141 20.57 3.17 21.34
C LYS A 141 20.16 1.73 21.69
N SER A 142 20.49 1.26 22.90
CA SER A 142 20.14 -0.08 23.38
C SER A 142 18.63 -0.27 23.56
N ASP A 143 17.95 0.77 24.07
CA ASP A 143 16.51 0.74 24.28
C ASP A 143 15.76 0.90 22.96
N ALA A 144 16.20 1.81 22.10
CA ALA A 144 15.68 1.95 20.75
C ALA A 144 15.82 0.66 19.93
N TRP A 145 16.96 -0.04 20.06
CA TRP A 145 17.20 -1.31 19.39
C TRP A 145 16.24 -2.41 19.88
N ARG A 146 16.03 -2.49 21.21
CA ARG A 146 15.08 -3.44 21.79
C ARG A 146 13.66 -3.17 21.32
N ASP A 147 13.23 -1.91 21.33
CA ASP A 147 11.91 -1.50 20.85
C ASP A 147 11.73 -1.82 19.37
N TYR A 148 12.74 -1.52 18.55
CA TYR A 148 12.73 -1.80 17.12
C TYR A 148 12.62 -3.31 16.82
N LEU A 149 13.36 -4.15 17.55
CA LEU A 149 13.27 -5.61 17.40
C LEU A 149 11.90 -6.14 17.81
N TYR A 150 11.25 -5.52 18.79
CA TYR A 150 10.00 -6.01 19.35
C TYR A 150 8.76 -5.48 18.59
N TYR A 151 8.77 -4.21 18.20
CA TYR A 151 7.62 -3.54 17.60
C TYR A 151 7.80 -3.23 16.11
N GLY A 152 9.01 -3.39 15.56
CA GLY A 152 9.30 -3.08 14.16
C GLY A 152 9.45 -1.60 13.87
N GLY A 153 9.56 -1.27 12.58
CA GLY A 153 9.86 0.08 12.08
C GLY A 153 8.66 0.88 11.59
N LEU A 154 7.43 0.54 11.97
CA LEU A 154 6.28 1.36 11.58
C LEU A 154 6.34 2.75 12.25
N PRO A 155 6.26 3.87 11.49
CA PRO A 155 6.46 5.21 12.04
C PRO A 155 5.53 5.53 13.23
N HIS A 156 4.30 5.05 13.21
CA HIS A 156 3.32 5.29 14.28
C HIS A 156 3.75 4.70 15.64
N ILE A 157 4.60 3.67 15.64
CA ILE A 157 5.16 3.11 16.88
C ILE A 157 5.93 4.15 17.70
N LEU A 158 6.55 5.13 17.02
CA LEU A 158 7.28 6.21 17.67
C LEU A 158 6.37 7.19 18.41
N THR A 159 5.10 7.28 18.03
CA THR A 159 4.11 8.18 18.66
C THR A 159 3.37 7.52 19.82
N GLU A 160 3.42 6.19 19.92
CA GLU A 160 2.74 5.44 20.97
C GLU A 160 3.54 5.41 22.28
N SER A 161 2.89 5.71 23.40
CA SER A 161 3.50 5.73 24.73
C SER A 161 3.31 4.40 25.44
N GLY A 162 4.43 3.70 25.69
CA GLY A 162 4.46 2.45 26.44
C GLY A 162 4.19 1.20 25.61
N GLY A 163 4.70 0.08 26.09
CA GLY A 163 4.67 -1.20 25.36
C GLY A 163 3.27 -1.75 25.10
N GLU A 164 2.33 -1.54 26.03
CA GLU A 164 0.94 -1.99 25.89
C GLU A 164 0.23 -1.25 24.74
N ALA A 165 0.43 0.08 24.62
CA ALA A 165 -0.16 0.86 23.55
C ALA A 165 0.41 0.44 22.17
N LYS A 166 1.72 0.24 22.07
CA LYS A 166 2.40 -0.27 20.88
C LYS A 166 1.88 -1.64 20.47
N SER A 167 1.77 -2.58 21.41
CA SER A 167 1.24 -3.92 21.13
C SER A 167 -0.19 -3.88 20.66
N ARG A 168 -1.06 -3.11 21.32
CA ARG A 168 -2.47 -2.95 20.95
C ARG A 168 -2.62 -2.32 19.56
N TYR A 169 -1.80 -1.34 19.23
CA TYR A 169 -1.78 -0.75 17.89
C TYR A 169 -1.45 -1.81 16.82
N LEU A 170 -0.39 -2.62 17.03
CA LEU A 170 0.01 -3.66 16.09
C LEU A 170 -1.04 -4.78 15.98
N GLU A 171 -1.67 -5.17 17.07
CA GLU A 171 -2.77 -6.15 17.05
C GLU A 171 -3.97 -5.65 16.25
N ASN A 172 -4.37 -4.39 16.45
CA ASN A 172 -5.47 -3.78 15.70
C ASN A 172 -5.11 -3.64 14.22
N LEU A 173 -3.89 -3.20 13.91
CA LEU A 173 -3.41 -3.10 12.54
C LEU A 173 -3.47 -4.46 11.82
N ASN A 174 -3.01 -5.51 12.50
CA ASN A 174 -3.02 -6.86 11.94
C ASN A 174 -4.45 -7.40 11.71
N LYS A 175 -5.35 -7.23 12.68
CA LYS A 175 -6.72 -7.77 12.60
C LYS A 175 -7.61 -6.95 11.67
N GLU A 176 -7.68 -5.65 11.89
CA GLU A 176 -8.68 -4.80 11.25
C GLU A 176 -8.24 -4.33 9.87
N ILE A 177 -6.94 -4.07 9.66
CA ILE A 177 -6.45 -3.53 8.41
C ILE A 177 -5.99 -4.64 7.49
N TYR A 178 -5.04 -5.47 7.92
CA TYR A 178 -4.49 -6.48 7.01
C TYR A 178 -5.40 -7.68 6.82
N LEU A 179 -5.86 -8.32 7.89
CA LEU A 179 -6.63 -9.55 7.78
C LEU A 179 -7.99 -9.28 7.13
N ARG A 180 -8.72 -8.28 7.63
CA ARG A 180 -10.04 -7.94 7.12
C ARG A 180 -10.00 -7.47 5.68
N ASP A 181 -9.11 -6.52 5.33
CA ASP A 181 -8.97 -6.02 3.96
C ASP A 181 -8.62 -7.14 2.98
N MET A 182 -7.70 -8.06 3.34
CA MET A 182 -7.39 -9.23 2.51
C MET A 182 -8.58 -10.16 2.37
N CYS A 183 -9.29 -10.46 3.45
CA CYS A 183 -10.43 -11.37 3.40
C CYS A 183 -11.56 -10.82 2.53
N GLU A 184 -11.86 -9.54 2.63
CA GLU A 184 -12.86 -8.86 1.80
C GLU A 184 -12.41 -8.80 0.33
N ARG A 185 -11.15 -8.46 0.07
CA ARG A 185 -10.58 -8.29 -1.28
C ARG A 185 -10.53 -9.59 -2.06
N TYR A 186 -10.08 -10.67 -1.44
CA TYR A 186 -9.91 -11.97 -2.10
C TYR A 186 -11.08 -12.94 -1.87
N GLY A 187 -12.12 -12.49 -1.17
CA GLY A 187 -13.29 -13.32 -0.85
C GLY A 187 -12.97 -14.51 0.04
N ILE A 188 -12.00 -14.36 0.96
CA ILE A 188 -11.58 -15.41 1.89
C ILE A 188 -12.67 -15.56 2.95
N ARG A 189 -13.27 -16.75 3.01
CA ARG A 189 -14.32 -17.07 3.99
C ARG A 189 -13.78 -17.65 5.29
N ASP A 190 -12.58 -18.21 5.25
CA ASP A 190 -11.92 -18.87 6.38
C ASP A 190 -10.81 -17.97 6.94
N GLU A 191 -11.25 -16.89 7.61
CA GLU A 191 -10.37 -15.90 8.25
C GLU A 191 -9.49 -16.52 9.34
N GLU A 192 -10.01 -17.52 10.06
CA GLU A 192 -9.27 -18.24 11.11
C GLU A 192 -8.05 -18.95 10.54
N SER A 193 -8.23 -19.66 9.42
CA SER A 193 -7.12 -20.32 8.73
C SER A 193 -6.09 -19.34 8.20
N MET A 194 -6.51 -18.16 7.70
CA MET A 194 -5.59 -17.10 7.28
C MET A 194 -4.79 -16.57 8.48
N LEU A 195 -5.44 -16.29 9.60
CA LEU A 195 -4.77 -15.83 10.83
C LEU A 195 -3.74 -16.84 11.35
N ILE A 196 -4.09 -18.13 11.33
CA ILE A 196 -3.17 -19.22 11.74
C ILE A 196 -1.98 -19.26 10.77
N LEU A 197 -2.22 -19.15 9.45
CA LEU A 197 -1.16 -19.10 8.46
C LEU A 197 -0.19 -17.94 8.72
N MET A 198 -0.70 -16.74 8.97
CA MET A 198 0.14 -15.58 9.32
C MET A 198 1.00 -15.84 10.55
N LYS A 199 0.45 -16.48 11.59
CA LYS A 199 1.22 -16.86 12.80
C LYS A 199 2.30 -17.90 12.49
N VAL A 200 2.01 -18.90 11.65
CA VAL A 200 2.99 -19.90 11.23
C VAL A 200 4.12 -19.25 10.45
N ILE A 201 3.81 -18.36 9.51
CA ILE A 201 4.82 -17.62 8.74
C ILE A 201 5.66 -16.75 9.67
N ALA A 202 5.03 -15.99 10.57
CA ALA A 202 5.73 -15.14 11.54
C ALA A 202 6.69 -15.95 12.44
N SER A 203 6.32 -17.18 12.84
CA SER A 203 7.18 -18.06 13.62
C SER A 203 8.37 -18.62 12.83
N ALA A 204 8.31 -18.57 11.51
CA ALA A 204 9.31 -19.10 10.60
C ALA A 204 10.19 -18.01 9.96
N ILE A 205 10.10 -16.74 10.43
CA ILE A 205 10.90 -15.62 9.91
C ILE A 205 12.39 -15.98 9.96
N GLY A 206 13.09 -15.73 8.83
CA GLY A 206 14.50 -16.04 8.68
C GLY A 206 14.82 -17.50 8.37
N SER A 207 13.81 -18.37 8.28
CA SER A 207 14.01 -19.78 7.88
C SER A 207 13.45 -20.05 6.49
N LEU A 208 14.10 -20.98 5.76
CA LEU A 208 13.58 -21.45 4.49
C LEU A 208 12.27 -22.22 4.72
N SER A 209 11.20 -21.73 4.11
CA SER A 209 9.89 -22.36 4.17
C SER A 209 9.34 -22.61 2.77
N ASN A 210 8.39 -23.52 2.67
CA ASN A 210 7.63 -23.78 1.44
C ASN A 210 6.21 -24.22 1.81
N PRO A 211 5.25 -24.21 0.86
CA PRO A 211 3.86 -24.59 1.13
C PRO A 211 3.71 -25.96 1.79
N GLN A 212 4.57 -26.93 1.47
CA GLN A 212 4.54 -28.27 2.09
C GLN A 212 4.89 -28.20 3.58
N LYS A 213 6.00 -27.55 3.93
CA LYS A 213 6.40 -27.37 5.34
C LYS A 213 5.32 -26.67 6.16
N ILE A 214 4.71 -25.64 5.57
CA ILE A 214 3.60 -24.89 6.20
C ILE A 214 2.42 -25.83 6.43
N SER A 215 2.03 -26.63 5.42
CA SER A 215 0.95 -27.62 5.54
C SER A 215 1.21 -28.64 6.65
N ASP A 216 2.44 -29.13 6.74
CA ASP A 216 2.85 -30.11 7.76
C ASP A 216 2.81 -29.48 9.16
N THR A 217 3.19 -28.20 9.30
CA THR A 217 3.07 -27.45 10.56
C THR A 217 1.61 -27.29 10.97
N PHE A 218 0.70 -26.98 10.03
CA PHE A 218 -0.73 -26.92 10.30
C PHE A 218 -1.26 -28.23 10.87
N ARG A 219 -0.90 -29.38 10.24
CA ARG A 219 -1.31 -30.71 10.69
C ARG A 219 -0.78 -31.03 12.08
N SER A 220 0.50 -30.75 12.33
CA SER A 220 1.14 -31.04 13.61
C SER A 220 0.60 -30.21 14.77
N SER A 221 0.11 -29.01 14.49
CA SER A 221 -0.47 -28.09 15.47
C SER A 221 -1.93 -28.40 15.83
N GLY A 222 -2.52 -29.49 15.28
CA GLY A 222 -3.92 -29.85 15.53
C GLY A 222 -4.95 -28.91 14.93
N ASN A 223 -4.54 -28.02 14.03
CA ASN A 223 -5.41 -27.08 13.34
C ASN A 223 -6.16 -27.76 12.18
N LYS A 224 -7.19 -27.07 11.69
CA LYS A 224 -7.93 -27.48 10.49
C LYS A 224 -6.97 -27.70 9.32
N VAL A 225 -7.08 -28.83 8.65
CA VAL A 225 -6.23 -29.16 7.50
C VAL A 225 -6.57 -28.25 6.33
N ILE A 226 -5.61 -27.42 5.92
CA ILE A 226 -5.71 -26.59 4.73
C ILE A 226 -5.00 -27.30 3.59
N THR A 227 -5.58 -27.24 2.38
CA THR A 227 -4.97 -27.84 1.19
C THR A 227 -3.77 -27.04 0.71
N MET A 228 -2.80 -27.71 0.08
CA MET A 228 -1.63 -27.06 -0.53
C MET A 228 -2.01 -25.92 -1.51
N PRO A 229 -2.98 -26.11 -2.41
CA PRO A 229 -3.42 -25.01 -3.30
C PRO A 229 -3.94 -23.81 -2.52
N THR A 230 -4.70 -24.03 -1.43
CA THR A 230 -5.20 -22.94 -0.58
C THR A 230 -4.06 -22.18 0.10
N ILE A 231 -3.06 -22.90 0.65
CA ILE A 231 -1.88 -22.27 1.24
C ILE A 231 -1.13 -21.45 0.20
N SER A 232 -0.92 -21.97 -1.00
CA SER A 232 -0.25 -21.25 -2.09
C SER A 232 -1.00 -19.98 -2.48
N SER A 233 -2.34 -20.05 -2.54
CA SER A 233 -3.17 -18.88 -2.82
C SER A 233 -3.06 -17.84 -1.70
N TYR A 234 -3.11 -18.26 -0.45
CA TYR A 234 -3.00 -17.37 0.69
C TYR A 234 -1.62 -16.70 0.79
N LEU A 235 -0.54 -17.45 0.50
CA LEU A 235 0.81 -16.88 0.41
C LEU A 235 0.88 -15.79 -0.67
N LYS A 236 0.30 -16.08 -1.85
CA LYS A 236 0.22 -15.10 -2.93
C LYS A 236 -0.54 -13.84 -2.48
N TYR A 237 -1.66 -13.98 -1.77
CA TYR A 237 -2.43 -12.82 -1.28
C TYR A 237 -1.65 -12.00 -0.24
N LEU A 238 -0.88 -12.67 0.64
CA LEU A 238 0.00 -12.00 1.59
C LEU A 238 1.13 -11.23 0.89
N GLN A 239 1.71 -11.78 -0.17
CA GLN A 239 2.70 -11.10 -1.01
C GLN A 239 2.09 -9.90 -1.75
N GLU A 240 0.94 -10.09 -2.41
CA GLU A 240 0.20 -9.02 -3.09
C GLU A 240 -0.28 -7.91 -2.14
N SER A 241 -0.37 -8.18 -0.85
CA SER A 241 -0.70 -7.21 0.20
C SER A 241 0.53 -6.64 0.93
N PHE A 242 1.74 -6.93 0.44
CA PHE A 242 3.01 -6.50 1.05
C PHE A 242 3.18 -6.88 2.53
N VAL A 243 2.50 -7.95 2.98
CA VAL A 243 2.64 -8.47 4.35
C VAL A 243 3.86 -9.37 4.46
N VAL A 244 4.20 -10.07 3.38
CA VAL A 244 5.41 -10.92 3.26
C VAL A 244 6.07 -10.67 1.90
N GLU A 245 7.39 -10.88 1.84
CA GLU A 245 8.22 -10.86 0.64
C GLU A 245 8.64 -12.27 0.21
#